data_5ccf1a7b8515c3bb6b1bd2ac5501c7aa
#
_entry.id   5ccf1a7b8515c3bb6b1bd2ac5501c7aa
#
_cell.length_a   1.000
_cell.length_b   1.000
_cell.length_c   1.000
_cell.angle_alpha   90.00
_cell.angle_beta   90.00
_cell.angle_gamma   90.00
#
_symmetry.space_group_name_H-M   'P 1'
#
loop_
_entity.id
_entity.type
_entity.pdbx_description
1 polymer ?
#
loop_
_entity_poly.entity_id
_entity_poly.type
_entity_poly.pdbx_seq_one_letter_code
_entity_poly.pdbx_strand_id
1 'polypeptide(L)'
;YPKVIWSRREYTPLRQIDSLNRTVKSIMTSLISVLMALDSEGRSVLRDLNAKAKISNLQFTIAAPWSYTIAKTISYNKDEEFTIDDDFLSELLKMAEKKVYEELKDNEKIHKLGLSLISRITADVVANGYSIEVKGKQKANSLKVIELDAITQTGIVNEIKEIQSKMFPGTKLQQYSFMMAFYYTILDLYVET
;
A
#
# COMPACT_ATOMS: atom_id res chain seq x y z
N TYR A 1 -19.42 1.17 -12.28
CA TYR A 1 -18.98 1.47 -10.91
C TYR A 1 -18.95 0.21 -10.06
N PRO A 2 -17.98 0.04 -9.12
CA PRO A 2 -17.97 -1.07 -8.20
C PRO A 2 -19.20 -1.02 -7.28
N LYS A 3 -19.79 -2.18 -7.01
CA LYS A 3 -20.99 -2.31 -6.16
C LYS A 3 -20.62 -3.04 -4.88
N VAL A 4 -20.95 -2.45 -3.72
CA VAL A 4 -20.84 -3.13 -2.44
C VAL A 4 -22.03 -4.09 -2.31
N ILE A 5 -21.74 -5.40 -2.23
CA ILE A 5 -22.76 -6.44 -2.13
C ILE A 5 -22.89 -6.98 -0.72
N TRP A 6 -21.86 -6.84 0.11
CA TRP A 6 -21.85 -7.26 1.50
C TRP A 6 -20.89 -6.39 2.29
N SER A 7 -21.18 -6.14 3.55
CA SER A 7 -20.29 -5.41 4.46
C SER A 7 -20.48 -5.89 5.89
N ARG A 8 -19.40 -5.85 6.67
CA ARG A 8 -19.42 -6.14 8.10
C ARG A 8 -18.44 -5.23 8.84
N ARG A 9 -18.80 -4.87 10.06
CA ARG A 9 -17.95 -4.10 10.97
C ARG A 9 -17.76 -4.87 12.27
N GLU A 10 -16.51 -4.98 12.71
CA GLU A 10 -16.15 -5.51 14.01
C GLU A 10 -15.39 -4.46 14.80
N TYR A 11 -15.65 -4.40 16.10
CA TYR A 11 -14.95 -3.51 17.00
C TYR A 11 -13.88 -4.27 17.75
N THR A 12 -12.63 -3.79 17.70
CA THR A 12 -11.56 -4.34 18.52
C THR A 12 -11.65 -3.73 19.91
N PRO A 13 -11.85 -4.54 20.98
CA PRO A 13 -11.87 -4.02 22.35
C PRO A 13 -10.43 -3.67 22.76
N LEU A 14 -10.04 -2.44 22.52
CA LEU A 14 -8.76 -1.88 23.00
C LEU A 14 -8.92 -1.51 24.49
N ARG A 15 -8.76 -2.48 25.36
CA ARG A 15 -8.56 -2.22 26.81
C ARG A 15 -7.16 -1.67 26.98
N GLN A 16 -6.90 -0.95 28.11
CA GLN A 16 -5.61 -0.29 28.41
C GLN A 16 -4.41 -1.00 27.78
N ILE A 17 -3.74 -0.28 26.86
CA ILE A 17 -2.72 -0.85 25.97
C ILE A 17 -1.43 -1.04 26.78
N ASP A 18 -1.27 -2.21 27.40
CA ASP A 18 -0.05 -2.55 28.14
C ASP A 18 1.12 -2.90 27.19
N SER A 19 0.83 -3.31 25.95
CA SER A 19 1.85 -3.61 24.96
C SER A 19 1.30 -3.60 23.53
N LEU A 20 2.14 -3.17 22.59
CA LEU A 20 1.87 -3.17 21.16
C LEU A 20 1.46 -4.57 20.65
N ASN A 21 2.15 -5.62 21.13
CA ASN A 21 1.87 -7.00 20.73
C ASN A 21 0.46 -7.47 21.12
N ARG A 22 -0.06 -7.07 22.28
CA ARG A 22 -1.43 -7.41 22.70
C ARG A 22 -2.46 -6.72 21.82
N THR A 23 -2.20 -5.47 21.47
CA THR A 23 -3.10 -4.72 20.57
C THR A 23 -3.12 -5.31 19.19
N VAL A 24 -1.98 -5.69 18.62
CA VAL A 24 -1.90 -6.39 17.32
C VAL A 24 -2.70 -7.69 17.38
N LYS A 25 -2.55 -8.51 18.42
CA LYS A 25 -3.34 -9.75 18.58
C LYS A 25 -4.85 -9.49 18.64
N SER A 26 -5.29 -8.45 19.35
CA SER A 26 -6.72 -8.10 19.41
C SER A 26 -7.25 -7.68 18.05
N ILE A 27 -6.49 -6.89 17.28
CA ILE A 27 -6.86 -6.50 15.91
C ILE A 27 -6.93 -7.73 15.01
N MET A 28 -5.94 -8.62 15.07
CA MET A 28 -5.94 -9.84 14.26
C MET A 28 -7.12 -10.76 14.60
N THR A 29 -7.53 -10.84 15.87
CA THR A 29 -8.72 -11.58 16.28
C THR A 29 -9.98 -11.00 15.64
N SER A 30 -10.15 -9.68 15.66
CA SER A 30 -11.30 -9.02 15.00
C SER A 30 -11.24 -9.19 13.49
N LEU A 31 -10.05 -9.13 12.88
CA LEU A 31 -9.84 -9.38 11.45
C LEU A 31 -10.25 -10.79 11.07
N ILE A 32 -9.83 -11.80 11.83
CA ILE A 32 -10.23 -13.21 11.62
C ILE A 32 -11.76 -13.34 11.68
N SER A 33 -12.41 -12.72 12.68
CA SER A 33 -13.88 -12.73 12.80
C SER A 33 -14.56 -12.18 11.55
N VAL A 34 -14.09 -11.03 11.02
CA VAL A 34 -14.64 -10.45 9.78
C VAL A 34 -14.40 -11.36 8.59
N LEU A 35 -13.22 -11.96 8.47
CA LEU A 35 -12.90 -12.85 7.35
C LEU A 35 -13.67 -14.17 7.40
N MET A 36 -13.94 -14.69 8.59
CA MET A 36 -14.84 -15.85 8.77
C MET A 36 -16.27 -15.51 8.34
N ALA A 37 -16.76 -14.33 8.68
CA ALA A 37 -18.06 -13.86 8.21
C ALA A 37 -18.07 -13.62 6.68
N LEU A 38 -17.00 -13.09 6.11
CA LEU A 38 -16.86 -12.97 4.66
C LEU A 38 -16.88 -14.35 3.98
N ASP A 39 -16.22 -15.34 4.56
CA ASP A 39 -16.19 -16.70 4.02
C ASP A 39 -17.55 -17.39 4.08
N SER A 40 -18.32 -17.20 5.14
CA SER A 40 -19.65 -17.79 5.32
C SER A 40 -20.76 -16.96 4.65
N GLU A 41 -21.00 -15.77 5.13
CA GLU A 41 -22.10 -14.89 4.71
C GLU A 41 -21.82 -14.22 3.37
N GLY A 42 -20.62 -13.61 3.22
CA GLY A 42 -20.24 -12.88 2.02
C GLY A 42 -20.15 -13.77 0.78
N ARG A 43 -19.64 -14.99 0.91
CA ARG A 43 -19.65 -15.97 -0.20
C ARG A 43 -21.06 -16.45 -0.55
N SER A 44 -21.98 -16.55 0.42
CA SER A 44 -23.38 -16.87 0.14
C SER A 44 -24.00 -15.79 -0.74
N VAL A 45 -23.92 -14.53 -0.32
CA VAL A 45 -24.44 -13.40 -1.10
C VAL A 45 -23.81 -13.33 -2.50
N LEU A 46 -22.50 -13.60 -2.61
CA LEU A 46 -21.80 -13.62 -3.90
C LEU A 46 -22.33 -14.72 -4.83
N ARG A 47 -22.59 -15.92 -4.30
CA ARG A 47 -23.14 -17.06 -5.06
C ARG A 47 -24.60 -16.84 -5.49
N ASP A 48 -25.40 -16.18 -4.65
CA ASP A 48 -26.79 -15.82 -4.98
C ASP A 48 -26.84 -14.85 -6.18
N LEU A 49 -25.85 -13.95 -6.29
CA LEU A 49 -25.73 -13.05 -7.44
C LEU A 49 -25.18 -13.75 -8.69
N ASN A 50 -24.21 -14.63 -8.51
CA ASN A 50 -23.59 -15.40 -9.58
C ASN A 50 -22.93 -16.67 -9.01
N ALA A 51 -23.53 -17.83 -9.30
CA ALA A 51 -23.05 -19.13 -8.81
C ALA A 51 -21.58 -19.47 -9.17
N LYS A 52 -21.04 -18.86 -10.22
CA LYS A 52 -19.65 -19.04 -10.66
C LYS A 52 -18.68 -17.99 -10.11
N ALA A 53 -19.17 -16.97 -9.41
CA ALA A 53 -18.34 -15.90 -8.89
C ALA A 53 -17.40 -16.41 -7.78
N LYS A 54 -16.20 -15.85 -7.74
CA LYS A 54 -15.17 -16.20 -6.76
C LYS A 54 -14.52 -14.91 -6.23
N ILE A 55 -14.09 -14.96 -4.98
CA ILE A 55 -13.20 -13.94 -4.44
C ILE A 55 -11.82 -14.14 -5.07
N SER A 56 -11.38 -13.20 -5.90
CA SER A 56 -10.11 -13.26 -6.62
C SER A 56 -9.03 -12.42 -5.95
N ASN A 57 -9.42 -11.39 -5.21
CA ASN A 57 -8.51 -10.41 -4.63
C ASN A 57 -8.94 -10.01 -3.22
N LEU A 58 -7.99 -9.93 -2.32
CA LEU A 58 -8.13 -9.37 -0.98
C LEU A 58 -7.25 -8.14 -0.87
N GLN A 59 -7.86 -7.00 -0.58
CA GLN A 59 -7.16 -5.75 -0.36
C GLN A 59 -7.30 -5.33 1.11
N PHE A 60 -6.16 -5.12 1.75
CA PHE A 60 -6.10 -4.65 3.12
C PHE A 60 -5.58 -3.23 3.16
N THR A 61 -6.33 -2.34 3.77
CA THR A 61 -5.86 -0.99 4.09
C THR A 61 -5.58 -0.88 5.57
N ILE A 62 -4.36 -0.45 5.91
CA ILE A 62 -3.91 -0.33 7.29
C ILE A 62 -3.83 1.16 7.63
N ALA A 63 -4.60 1.58 8.64
CA ALA A 63 -4.64 2.97 9.09
C ALA A 63 -3.62 3.27 10.19
N ALA A 64 -3.35 4.55 10.44
CA ALA A 64 -2.62 4.98 11.63
C ALA A 64 -3.34 4.52 12.92
N PRO A 65 -2.60 4.19 13.97
CA PRO A 65 -1.15 4.31 14.13
C PRO A 65 -0.34 3.09 13.62
N TRP A 66 -0.97 2.16 12.91
CA TRP A 66 -0.36 0.88 12.49
C TRP A 66 0.41 0.97 11.19
N SER A 67 0.10 1.97 10.36
CA SER A 67 0.89 2.29 9.18
C SER A 67 1.17 3.79 9.09
N TYR A 68 2.29 4.12 8.47
CA TYR A 68 2.71 5.49 8.19
C TYR A 68 3.03 5.62 6.72
N THR A 69 2.72 6.78 6.16
CA THR A 69 3.10 7.14 4.80
C THR A 69 4.15 8.24 4.86
N ILE A 70 5.27 8.02 4.21
CA ILE A 70 6.41 8.94 4.15
C ILE A 70 6.52 9.44 2.73
N ALA A 71 6.54 10.76 2.55
CA ALA A 71 6.85 11.36 1.26
C ALA A 71 8.37 11.49 1.09
N LYS A 72 8.88 11.05 -0.06
CA LYS A 72 10.29 11.19 -0.45
C LYS A 72 10.39 11.91 -1.76
N THR A 73 11.40 12.76 -1.88
CA THR A 73 11.75 13.41 -3.15
C THR A 73 13.07 12.86 -3.65
N ILE A 74 13.06 12.32 -4.85
CA ILE A 74 14.24 11.88 -5.58
C ILE A 74 14.55 12.97 -6.58
N SER A 75 15.74 13.54 -6.52
CA SER A 75 16.19 14.59 -7.44
C SER A 75 17.31 14.09 -8.33
N TYR A 76 17.20 14.35 -9.61
CA TYR A 76 18.21 14.07 -10.60
C TYR A 76 18.43 15.32 -11.47
N ASN A 77 19.65 15.85 -11.48
CA ASN A 77 20.01 17.05 -12.23
C ASN A 77 21.26 16.81 -13.04
N LYS A 78 21.30 17.36 -14.24
CA LYS A 78 22.49 17.43 -15.12
C LYS A 78 22.59 18.79 -15.78
N ASP A 79 23.84 19.19 -16.11
CA ASP A 79 24.09 20.40 -16.88
C ASP A 79 23.59 20.25 -18.31
N GLU A 80 23.68 19.03 -18.88
CA GLU A 80 23.21 18.70 -20.21
C GLU A 80 21.79 18.11 -20.14
N GLU A 81 21.00 18.35 -21.20
CA GLU A 81 19.68 17.73 -21.34
C GLU A 81 19.76 16.19 -21.36
N PHE A 82 18.92 15.55 -20.61
CA PHE A 82 18.73 14.10 -20.64
C PHE A 82 17.30 13.73 -21.03
N THR A 83 17.12 12.52 -21.51
CA THR A 83 15.81 12.01 -21.91
C THR A 83 15.13 11.33 -20.73
N ILE A 84 13.89 11.70 -20.46
CA ILE A 84 13.00 11.05 -19.50
C ILE A 84 12.05 10.15 -20.32
N ASP A 85 12.09 8.86 -20.04
CA ASP A 85 11.16 7.86 -20.52
C ASP A 85 10.86 6.86 -19.39
N ASP A 86 9.97 5.90 -19.64
CA ASP A 86 9.56 4.90 -18.65
C ASP A 86 10.74 4.06 -18.16
N ASP A 87 11.70 3.73 -19.02
CA ASP A 87 12.87 2.96 -18.65
C ASP A 87 13.77 3.74 -17.70
N PHE A 88 14.06 5.00 -18.03
CA PHE A 88 14.86 5.90 -17.19
C PHE A 88 14.21 6.08 -15.80
N LEU A 89 12.90 6.34 -15.77
CA LEU A 89 12.18 6.45 -14.50
C LEU A 89 12.25 5.15 -13.70
N SER A 90 12.03 4.02 -14.35
CA SER A 90 12.11 2.70 -13.68
C SER A 90 13.49 2.44 -13.08
N GLU A 91 14.57 2.81 -13.78
CA GLU A 91 15.94 2.70 -13.25
C GLU A 91 16.19 3.64 -12.07
N LEU A 92 15.76 4.90 -12.19
CA LEU A 92 15.90 5.90 -11.13
C LEU A 92 15.17 5.45 -9.85
N LEU A 93 13.95 4.95 -9.99
CA LEU A 93 13.14 4.43 -8.89
C LEU A 93 13.78 3.19 -8.25
N LYS A 94 14.31 2.26 -9.04
CA LYS A 94 15.04 1.08 -8.52
C LYS A 94 16.31 1.47 -7.76
N MET A 95 17.05 2.47 -8.23
CA MET A 95 18.22 2.98 -7.51
C MET A 95 17.84 3.61 -6.18
N ALA A 96 16.75 4.38 -6.15
CA ALA A 96 16.23 4.99 -4.93
C ALA A 96 15.72 3.92 -3.95
N GLU A 97 15.03 2.90 -4.45
CA GLU A 97 14.57 1.77 -3.65
C GLU A 97 15.74 1.04 -2.99
N LYS A 98 16.79 0.75 -3.75
CA LYS A 98 18.00 0.11 -3.21
C LYS A 98 18.62 0.93 -2.09
N LYS A 99 18.74 2.25 -2.25
CA LYS A 99 19.21 3.15 -1.19
C LYS A 99 18.36 3.07 0.07
N VAL A 100 17.04 3.08 -0.09
CA VAL A 100 16.11 2.97 1.05
C VAL A 100 16.28 1.63 1.77
N TYR A 101 16.40 0.53 1.04
CA TYR A 101 16.65 -0.78 1.66
C TYR A 101 18.00 -0.83 2.38
N GLU A 102 19.04 -0.20 1.84
CA GLU A 102 20.35 -0.10 2.49
C GLU A 102 20.24 0.75 3.77
N GLU A 103 19.62 1.93 3.70
CA GLU A 103 19.36 2.79 4.87
C GLU A 103 18.53 2.08 5.95
N LEU A 104 17.50 1.30 5.55
CA LEU A 104 16.68 0.52 6.48
C LEU A 104 17.47 -0.62 7.14
N LYS A 105 18.40 -1.26 6.41
CA LYS A 105 19.27 -2.32 6.93
C LYS A 105 20.33 -1.80 7.89
N ASP A 106 20.92 -0.66 7.56
CA ASP A 106 22.03 -0.08 8.33
C ASP A 106 21.53 0.67 9.60
N ASN A 107 20.25 1.02 9.65
CA ASN A 107 19.68 1.67 10.79
C ASN A 107 19.18 0.65 11.82
N GLU A 108 20.04 0.32 12.80
CA GLU A 108 19.70 -0.61 13.90
C GLU A 108 18.38 -0.30 14.60
N LYS A 109 17.98 0.97 14.71
CA LYS A 109 16.73 1.37 15.34
C LYS A 109 15.53 0.95 14.50
N ILE A 110 15.60 1.11 13.18
CA ILE A 110 14.52 0.72 12.25
C ILE A 110 14.44 -0.81 12.18
N HIS A 111 15.58 -1.49 12.15
CA HIS A 111 15.63 -2.96 12.17
C HIS A 111 15.04 -3.54 13.46
N LYS A 112 15.32 -2.91 14.62
CA LYS A 112 14.73 -3.28 15.91
C LYS A 112 13.22 -3.03 15.98
N LEU A 113 12.69 -2.06 15.22
CA LEU A 113 11.25 -1.80 15.13
C LEU A 113 10.53 -2.80 14.21
N GLY A 114 11.26 -3.61 13.43
CA GLY A 114 10.66 -4.60 12.53
C GLY A 114 9.71 -3.97 11.52
N LEU A 115 10.15 -2.93 10.81
CA LEU A 115 9.32 -2.23 9.82
C LEU A 115 9.47 -2.84 8.43
N SER A 116 8.36 -2.89 7.69
CA SER A 116 8.27 -3.35 6.31
C SER A 116 7.58 -2.31 5.43
N LEU A 117 8.10 -2.13 4.22
CA LEU A 117 7.40 -1.42 3.16
C LEU A 117 6.25 -2.30 2.66
N ILE A 118 5.03 -1.75 2.62
CA ILE A 118 3.82 -2.46 2.16
C ILE A 118 3.34 -2.01 0.80
N SER A 119 3.53 -0.75 0.48
CA SER A 119 3.19 -0.17 -0.82
C SER A 119 3.99 1.08 -1.10
N ARG A 120 4.16 1.39 -2.37
CA ARG A 120 4.83 2.58 -2.89
C ARG A 120 4.05 3.11 -4.06
N ILE A 121 3.97 4.43 -4.19
CA ILE A 121 3.39 5.11 -5.33
C ILE A 121 4.22 6.34 -5.71
N THR A 122 4.30 6.60 -7.01
CA THR A 122 4.78 7.88 -7.53
C THR A 122 3.63 8.87 -7.50
N ALA A 123 3.74 9.88 -6.65
CA ALA A 123 2.68 10.88 -6.48
C ALA A 123 2.79 11.99 -7.53
N ASP A 124 4.01 12.35 -7.93
CA ASP A 124 4.26 13.39 -8.94
C ASP A 124 5.64 13.23 -9.58
N VAL A 125 5.73 13.66 -10.84
CA VAL A 125 6.99 13.77 -11.60
C VAL A 125 7.12 15.19 -12.10
N VAL A 126 8.17 15.90 -11.64
CA VAL A 126 8.40 17.30 -11.97
C VAL A 126 9.67 17.43 -12.78
N ALA A 127 9.56 17.87 -14.03
CA ALA A 127 10.69 18.12 -14.93
C ALA A 127 10.83 19.63 -15.18
N ASN A 128 12.04 20.17 -15.00
CA ASN A 128 12.32 21.60 -15.16
C ASN A 128 11.37 22.52 -14.38
N GLY A 129 10.90 22.05 -13.22
CA GLY A 129 9.98 22.78 -12.34
C GLY A 129 8.50 22.63 -12.65
N TYR A 130 8.12 21.87 -13.67
CA TYR A 130 6.72 21.64 -14.07
C TYR A 130 6.33 20.18 -13.82
N SER A 131 5.15 19.94 -13.27
CA SER A 131 4.56 18.60 -13.17
C SER A 131 4.29 18.06 -14.57
N ILE A 132 4.72 16.84 -14.83
CA ILE A 132 4.58 16.19 -16.11
C ILE A 132 3.94 14.81 -15.97
N GLU A 133 3.16 14.44 -16.97
CA GLU A 133 2.80 13.04 -17.19
C GLU A 133 3.83 12.44 -18.15
N VAL A 134 4.50 11.37 -17.75
CA VAL A 134 5.52 10.76 -18.60
C VAL A 134 4.82 9.96 -19.69
N LYS A 135 4.74 10.57 -20.88
CA LYS A 135 4.23 9.97 -22.11
C LYS A 135 5.30 10.06 -23.19
N GLY A 136 5.96 8.94 -23.46
CA GLY A 136 7.04 8.90 -24.44
C GLY A 136 8.32 9.59 -23.95
N LYS A 137 9.15 10.05 -24.89
CA LYS A 137 10.45 10.67 -24.62
C LYS A 137 10.31 12.18 -24.41
N GLN A 138 10.68 12.65 -23.23
CA GLN A 138 10.74 14.08 -22.90
C GLN A 138 12.19 14.46 -22.52
N LYS A 139 12.54 15.72 -22.73
CA LYS A 139 13.88 16.23 -22.40
C LYS A 139 13.82 17.18 -21.22
N ALA A 140 14.79 17.04 -20.30
CA ALA A 140 14.93 17.92 -19.16
C ALA A 140 16.39 18.02 -18.71
N ASN A 141 16.70 19.07 -17.93
CA ASN A 141 17.95 19.22 -17.19
C ASN A 141 17.78 18.89 -15.71
N SER A 142 16.53 18.97 -15.21
CA SER A 142 16.21 18.62 -13.83
C SER A 142 14.96 17.75 -13.75
N LEU A 143 15.01 16.75 -12.89
CA LEU A 143 13.89 15.86 -12.60
C LEU A 143 13.76 15.71 -11.09
N LYS A 144 12.53 15.82 -10.60
CA LYS A 144 12.16 15.45 -9.24
C LYS A 144 11.01 14.44 -9.31
N VAL A 145 11.16 13.33 -8.61
CA VAL A 145 10.11 12.33 -8.45
C VAL A 145 9.69 12.33 -6.99
N ILE A 146 8.40 12.51 -6.75
CA ILE A 146 7.80 12.47 -5.42
C ILE A 146 7.19 11.09 -5.23
N GLU A 147 7.75 10.32 -4.31
CA GLU A 147 7.25 9.01 -3.93
C GLU A 147 6.57 9.05 -2.55
N LEU A 148 5.53 8.28 -2.41
CA LEU A 148 4.89 7.99 -1.13
C LEU A 148 5.17 6.53 -0.78
N ASP A 149 5.91 6.32 0.30
CA ASP A 149 6.24 5.01 0.85
C ASP A 149 5.34 4.71 2.05
N ALA A 150 4.59 3.62 2.00
CA ALA A 150 3.82 3.14 3.13
C ALA A 150 4.58 2.06 3.88
N ILE A 151 4.78 2.28 5.16
CA ILE A 151 5.47 1.36 6.07
C ILE A 151 4.55 0.91 7.20
N THR A 152 4.73 -0.34 7.65
CA THR A 152 4.05 -0.92 8.80
C THR A 152 4.97 -1.91 9.51
N GLN A 153 4.53 -2.44 10.64
CA GLN A 153 5.27 -3.50 11.33
C GLN A 153 5.25 -4.81 10.54
N THR A 154 6.41 -5.44 10.38
CA THR A 154 6.57 -6.72 9.69
C THR A 154 5.67 -7.81 10.28
N GLY A 155 5.46 -7.80 11.60
CA GLY A 155 4.54 -8.72 12.27
C GLY A 155 3.12 -8.65 11.71
N ILE A 156 2.58 -7.44 11.50
CA ILE A 156 1.24 -7.24 10.93
C ILE A 156 1.18 -7.80 9.49
N VAL A 157 2.19 -7.51 8.68
CA VAL A 157 2.28 -8.01 7.30
C VAL A 157 2.25 -9.53 7.26
N ASN A 158 3.04 -10.17 8.13
CA ASN A 158 3.14 -11.62 8.17
C ASN A 158 1.85 -12.28 8.66
N GLU A 159 1.23 -11.75 9.71
CA GLU A 159 -0.06 -12.22 10.21
C GLU A 159 -1.16 -12.14 9.14
N ILE A 160 -1.26 -11.02 8.42
CA ILE A 160 -2.22 -10.86 7.32
C ILE A 160 -1.96 -11.89 6.22
N LYS A 161 -0.70 -12.11 5.83
CA LYS A 161 -0.33 -13.12 4.83
C LYS A 161 -0.68 -14.53 5.28
N GLU A 162 -0.43 -14.85 6.55
CA GLU A 162 -0.75 -16.15 7.12
C GLU A 162 -2.26 -16.40 7.14
N ILE A 163 -3.05 -15.43 7.59
CA ILE A 163 -4.51 -15.50 7.61
C ILE A 163 -5.04 -15.69 6.17
N GLN A 164 -4.57 -14.88 5.22
CA GLN A 164 -5.00 -14.99 3.83
C GLN A 164 -4.67 -16.36 3.24
N SER A 165 -3.46 -16.87 3.45
CA SER A 165 -3.04 -18.18 2.91
C SER A 165 -3.86 -19.34 3.46
N LYS A 166 -4.31 -19.26 4.71
CA LYS A 166 -5.14 -20.27 5.37
C LYS A 166 -6.61 -20.19 4.99
N MET A 167 -7.18 -18.99 4.95
CA MET A 167 -8.62 -18.80 4.78
C MET A 167 -9.04 -18.60 3.32
N PHE A 168 -8.17 -17.98 2.51
CA PHE A 168 -8.45 -17.64 1.11
C PHE A 168 -7.30 -18.06 0.20
N PRO A 169 -6.94 -19.36 0.16
CA PRO A 169 -5.86 -19.83 -0.68
C PRO A 169 -6.12 -19.52 -2.15
N GLY A 170 -5.08 -19.06 -2.85
CA GLY A 170 -5.17 -18.72 -4.28
C GLY A 170 -5.77 -17.34 -4.59
N THR A 171 -6.19 -16.55 -3.59
CA THR A 171 -6.57 -15.16 -3.81
C THR A 171 -5.32 -14.27 -3.89
N LYS A 172 -5.36 -13.22 -4.70
CA LYS A 172 -4.33 -12.20 -4.73
C LYS A 172 -4.42 -11.35 -3.46
N LEU A 173 -3.30 -11.15 -2.78
CA LEU A 173 -3.21 -10.29 -1.60
C LEU A 173 -2.55 -8.97 -1.96
N GLN A 174 -3.17 -7.86 -1.57
CA GLN A 174 -2.61 -6.51 -1.67
C GLN A 174 -2.75 -5.80 -0.33
N GLN A 175 -1.72 -5.05 0.05
CA GLN A 175 -1.70 -4.32 1.31
C GLN A 175 -1.30 -2.87 1.03
N TYR A 176 -2.04 -1.93 1.59
CA TYR A 176 -1.85 -0.50 1.41
C TYR A 176 -1.95 0.24 2.75
N SER A 177 -1.35 1.41 2.86
CA SER A 177 -1.76 2.33 3.91
C SER A 177 -3.12 2.93 3.57
N PHE A 178 -3.91 3.23 4.59
CA PHE A 178 -5.17 3.95 4.42
C PHE A 178 -4.98 5.29 3.71
N MET A 179 -3.90 6.01 4.02
CA MET A 179 -3.60 7.29 3.38
C MET A 179 -3.37 7.17 1.88
N MET A 180 -2.69 6.12 1.42
CA MET A 180 -2.52 5.88 -0.02
C MET A 180 -3.83 5.51 -0.70
N ALA A 181 -4.64 4.63 -0.08
CA ALA A 181 -5.95 4.28 -0.61
C ALA A 181 -6.86 5.51 -0.72
N PHE A 182 -6.82 6.39 0.28
CA PHE A 182 -7.57 7.65 0.29
C PHE A 182 -7.08 8.60 -0.79
N TYR A 183 -5.76 8.73 -0.98
CA TYR A 183 -5.17 9.55 -2.04
C TYR A 183 -5.66 9.15 -3.43
N TYR A 184 -5.61 7.86 -3.77
CA TYR A 184 -6.13 7.36 -5.05
C TYR A 184 -7.63 7.61 -5.22
N THR A 185 -8.41 7.41 -4.16
CA THR A 185 -9.85 7.65 -4.22
C THR A 185 -10.16 9.12 -4.52
N ILE A 186 -9.38 10.05 -3.94
CA ILE A 186 -9.53 11.48 -4.23
C ILE A 186 -9.14 11.79 -5.66
N LEU A 187 -8.00 11.26 -6.14
CA LEU A 187 -7.56 11.50 -7.52
C LEU A 187 -8.61 11.04 -8.52
N ASP A 188 -9.16 9.83 -8.36
CA ASP A 188 -10.21 9.31 -9.24
C ASP A 188 -11.46 10.21 -9.26
N LEU A 189 -11.84 10.77 -8.10
CA LEU A 189 -12.98 11.69 -8.01
C LEU A 189 -12.74 13.03 -8.72
N TYR A 190 -11.47 13.51 -8.75
CA TYR A 190 -11.14 14.79 -9.39
C TYR A 190 -10.87 14.67 -10.90
N VAL A 191 -10.52 13.49 -11.39
CA VAL A 191 -10.26 13.26 -12.83
C VAL A 191 -11.58 13.07 -13.60
N GLU A 192 -12.66 12.70 -12.92
CA GLU A 192 -13.99 12.52 -13.54
C GLU A 192 -14.83 13.83 -13.60
N THR A 193 -14.31 14.97 -13.11
CA THR A 193 -14.96 16.30 -13.19
C THR A 193 -14.26 17.20 -14.17
#